data_e637f587514b05fa1f2e31ab0300b4a7
#
_entry.id   e637f587514b05fa1f2e31ab0300b4a7
#
_cell.length_a   1.000
_cell.length_b   1.000
_cell.length_c   1.000
_cell.angle_alpha   90.00
_cell.angle_beta   90.00
_cell.angle_gamma   90.00
#
_symmetry.space_group_name_H-M   'P 1'
#
loop_
_entity.id
_entity.type
_entity.pdbx_description
1 polymer ?
#
loop_
_entity_poly.entity_id
_entity_poly.type
_entity_poly.pdbx_seq_one_letter_code
_entity_poly.pdbx_strand_id
1 'polypeptide(L)'
;MTGVFMRNIIAAVCIIFAGVSSAFASGFSIYEASVRANGMLGAFAAYADHVSTIFYNPAGLSNLNGLHISAGAVLIAPRSSFRGPLPASNREFKMEEQNFIVPNFYASYGITENLTAGIAIYAPFGLGSEWPVRWPGDETSIKSELQVIFANPAVAYTLPEFGLGKVQIGAGLQVAISGSVQLSNRVRSFAVEDNLVGLEGDLKNPAVGFNAGILISPIKELTLGFTYRSSVKVEFEGDADFNNLPAAAFPAGTGISTDIELPPSWVAAVNVKILDNLTAEVDYVCFGWSTFDQLAIGFDQTVPALVSPQSPDGQQSVSDRSYNNAFQIRGGVEYSEFGVHGLTLRGGLAYDENPVPDRTLDSIIPDSDRFEFSVGASYDVTPNFAIDAAYIYVRAKQRDSQESVAGPQGVYNTFANLPSLGFTLKI
;
A
#
# COMPACT_ATOMS: atom_id res chain seq x y z
N MET A 1 12.30 27.56 -30.04
CA MET A 1 11.42 26.37 -30.32
C MET A 1 11.07 25.60 -29.06
N THR A 2 11.89 25.52 -28.05
CA THR A 2 11.68 24.79 -26.79
C THR A 2 10.46 25.23 -25.96
N GLY A 3 10.17 26.54 -25.87
CA GLY A 3 9.07 27.04 -25.03
C GLY A 3 7.66 26.74 -25.56
N VAL A 4 7.46 26.64 -26.87
CA VAL A 4 6.16 26.31 -27.49
C VAL A 4 5.90 24.79 -27.36
N PHE A 5 6.95 23.98 -27.49
CA PHE A 5 6.90 22.53 -27.37
C PHE A 5 6.56 22.12 -25.94
N MET A 6 7.22 22.72 -24.94
CA MET A 6 6.97 22.47 -23.51
C MET A 6 5.55 22.89 -23.09
N ARG A 7 5.05 24.03 -23.63
CA ARG A 7 3.65 24.48 -23.38
C ARG A 7 2.62 23.51 -23.96
N ASN A 8 2.92 22.90 -25.11
CA ASN A 8 2.01 21.93 -25.75
C ASN A 8 2.05 20.57 -25.03
N ILE A 9 3.20 20.15 -24.47
CA ILE A 9 3.29 18.97 -23.63
C ILE A 9 2.52 19.16 -22.33
N ILE A 10 2.70 20.29 -21.64
CA ILE A 10 1.95 20.61 -20.41
C ILE A 10 0.45 20.65 -20.70
N ALA A 11 0.02 21.24 -21.82
CA ALA A 11 -1.39 21.26 -22.24
C ALA A 11 -1.92 19.84 -22.54
N ALA A 12 -1.13 18.97 -23.21
CA ALA A 12 -1.50 17.60 -23.48
C ALA A 12 -1.62 16.75 -22.20
N VAL A 13 -0.69 16.93 -21.25
CA VAL A 13 -0.74 16.31 -19.93
C VAL A 13 -1.97 16.77 -19.15
N CYS A 14 -2.28 18.08 -19.14
CA CYS A 14 -3.49 18.61 -18.51
C CYS A 14 -4.79 18.08 -19.15
N ILE A 15 -4.79 17.83 -20.46
CA ILE A 15 -5.98 17.28 -21.18
C ILE A 15 -6.18 15.80 -20.85
N ILE A 16 -5.11 15.00 -20.70
CA ILE A 16 -5.19 13.58 -20.34
C ILE A 16 -5.79 13.42 -18.93
N PHE A 17 -5.50 14.34 -18.01
CA PHE A 17 -6.02 14.31 -16.64
C PHE A 17 -7.35 15.03 -16.42
N ALA A 18 -7.84 15.84 -17.40
CA ALA A 18 -9.10 16.58 -17.29
C ALA A 18 -10.37 15.74 -17.54
N GLY A 19 -10.23 14.48 -17.95
CA GLY A 19 -11.34 13.61 -18.34
C GLY A 19 -11.77 12.56 -17.30
N VAL A 20 -11.16 12.52 -16.11
CA VAL A 20 -11.46 11.48 -15.11
C VAL A 20 -12.24 12.07 -13.94
N SER A 21 -13.55 12.00 -14.03
CA SER A 21 -14.45 12.25 -12.91
C SER A 21 -14.83 10.93 -12.24
N SER A 22 -14.54 10.85 -10.94
CA SER A 22 -14.84 9.85 -9.91
C SER A 22 -13.67 8.94 -9.52
N ALA A 23 -13.47 8.98 -8.39
CA ALA A 23 -12.54 9.06 -7.29
C ALA A 23 -12.57 7.80 -6.41
N PHE A 24 -11.42 7.31 -5.92
CA PHE A 24 -11.37 6.30 -4.80
C PHE A 24 -9.95 5.78 -4.49
N ALA A 25 -9.58 5.54 -3.21
CA ALA A 25 -8.23 5.39 -2.64
C ALA A 25 -7.69 3.98 -2.24
N SER A 26 -6.54 3.91 -1.47
CA SER A 26 -5.65 2.73 -1.38
C SER A 26 -5.97 1.69 -0.29
N GLY A 27 -7.01 1.86 0.54
CA GLY A 27 -7.38 0.86 1.57
C GLY A 27 -6.20 0.48 2.49
N PHE A 28 -5.79 -0.79 2.49
CA PHE A 28 -4.63 -1.30 3.22
C PHE A 28 -3.41 -1.60 2.32
N SER A 29 -3.33 -1.00 1.13
CA SER A 29 -2.10 -1.04 0.32
C SER A 29 -1.01 -0.17 0.94
N ILE A 30 0.23 -0.70 0.94
CA ILE A 30 1.44 0.01 1.33
C ILE A 30 2.25 0.29 0.06
N TYR A 31 2.32 1.56 -0.34
CA TYR A 31 3.05 1.97 -1.53
C TYR A 31 4.45 2.52 -1.20
N GLU A 32 4.76 2.64 0.08
CA GLU A 32 6.01 3.14 0.65
C GLU A 32 7.13 2.08 0.58
N ALA A 33 7.30 1.48 -0.60
CA ALA A 33 8.17 0.34 -0.83
C ALA A 33 9.66 0.68 -0.98
N SER A 34 10.05 1.97 -1.06
CA SER A 34 11.45 2.38 -1.20
C SER A 34 11.69 3.74 -0.56
N VAL A 35 12.76 3.86 0.24
CA VAL A 35 13.12 5.14 0.90
C VAL A 35 13.36 6.26 -0.10
N ARG A 36 14.06 5.98 -1.20
CA ARG A 36 14.30 6.96 -2.27
C ARG A 36 12.98 7.43 -2.91
N ALA A 37 12.12 6.51 -3.29
CA ALA A 37 10.83 6.84 -3.90
C ALA A 37 9.87 7.52 -2.90
N ASN A 38 9.96 7.20 -1.60
CA ASN A 38 9.20 7.85 -0.53
C ASN A 38 9.45 9.36 -0.49
N GLY A 39 10.65 9.81 -0.82
CA GLY A 39 10.97 11.23 -0.95
C GLY A 39 10.14 11.96 -2.02
N MET A 40 9.67 11.24 -3.04
CA MET A 40 8.78 11.73 -4.11
C MET A 40 7.34 11.19 -3.94
N LEU A 41 7.01 10.67 -2.77
CA LEU A 41 5.71 10.04 -2.48
C LEU A 41 5.35 8.88 -3.42
N GLY A 42 6.36 8.12 -3.87
CA GLY A 42 6.18 7.01 -4.79
C GLY A 42 5.81 7.42 -6.23
N ALA A 43 5.87 8.70 -6.61
CA ALA A 43 5.86 9.14 -8.00
C ALA A 43 7.18 8.70 -8.66
N PHE A 44 7.21 7.45 -9.16
CA PHE A 44 8.45 6.78 -9.56
C PHE A 44 8.25 5.74 -10.68
N ALA A 45 7.07 5.71 -11.31
CA ALA A 45 6.75 4.68 -12.30
C ALA A 45 7.27 4.99 -13.71
N ALA A 46 7.67 6.25 -13.97
CA ALA A 46 8.33 6.66 -15.22
C ALA A 46 9.79 7.12 -15.01
N TYR A 47 10.13 7.66 -13.83
CA TYR A 47 11.52 8.04 -13.51
C TYR A 47 12.43 6.82 -13.43
N ALA A 48 12.03 5.81 -12.69
CA ALA A 48 12.52 4.42 -12.73
C ALA A 48 14.05 4.27 -12.87
N ASP A 49 14.86 5.08 -12.13
CA ASP A 49 16.33 5.13 -12.19
C ASP A 49 17.02 4.41 -11.02
N HIS A 50 16.26 3.67 -10.21
CA HIS A 50 16.72 3.00 -9.00
C HIS A 50 16.26 1.55 -8.98
N VAL A 51 16.96 0.66 -8.27
CA VAL A 51 16.65 -0.77 -8.24
C VAL A 51 15.25 -1.10 -7.67
N SER A 52 14.65 -0.20 -6.88
CA SER A 52 13.27 -0.32 -6.41
C SER A 52 12.21 -0.21 -7.52
N THR A 53 12.62 0.11 -8.73
CA THR A 53 11.75 0.08 -9.92
C THR A 53 11.10 -1.29 -10.13
N ILE A 54 11.66 -2.39 -9.59
CA ILE A 54 11.00 -3.71 -9.58
C ILE A 54 9.59 -3.60 -8.99
N PHE A 55 9.40 -2.78 -7.97
CA PHE A 55 8.08 -2.50 -7.40
C PHE A 55 7.29 -1.51 -8.25
N TYR A 56 7.85 -0.35 -8.61
CA TYR A 56 7.09 0.74 -9.24
C TYR A 56 6.80 0.50 -10.72
N ASN A 57 7.82 0.09 -11.50
CA ASN A 57 7.71 -0.27 -12.91
C ASN A 57 8.91 -1.16 -13.32
N PRO A 58 8.74 -2.47 -13.46
CA PRO A 58 9.86 -3.39 -13.70
C PRO A 58 10.64 -3.10 -14.99
N ALA A 59 10.06 -2.37 -15.96
CA ALA A 59 10.77 -1.97 -17.18
C ALA A 59 12.01 -1.09 -16.89
N GLY A 60 11.97 -0.32 -15.81
CA GLY A 60 13.07 0.54 -15.38
C GLY A 60 14.36 -0.19 -15.00
N LEU A 61 14.30 -1.48 -14.68
CA LEU A 61 15.48 -2.29 -14.43
C LEU A 61 16.51 -2.21 -15.56
N SER A 62 16.06 -2.12 -16.82
CA SER A 62 16.96 -2.04 -17.98
C SER A 62 17.69 -0.69 -18.10
N ASN A 63 17.46 0.28 -17.20
CA ASN A 63 18.30 1.48 -17.04
C ASN A 63 19.54 1.21 -16.17
N LEU A 64 19.60 0.08 -15.48
CA LEU A 64 20.60 -0.22 -14.46
C LEU A 64 21.64 -1.18 -15.01
N ASN A 65 22.90 -0.70 -15.11
CA ASN A 65 24.04 -1.50 -15.50
C ASN A 65 24.87 -1.90 -14.26
N GLY A 66 25.50 -3.08 -14.29
CA GLY A 66 26.27 -3.58 -13.15
C GLY A 66 25.38 -4.14 -12.05
N LEU A 67 25.92 -4.22 -10.84
CA LEU A 67 25.21 -4.71 -9.65
C LEU A 67 24.66 -3.52 -8.85
N HIS A 68 23.36 -3.52 -8.61
CA HIS A 68 22.69 -2.57 -7.72
C HIS A 68 22.04 -3.31 -6.56
N ILE A 69 22.27 -2.84 -5.34
CA ILE A 69 21.63 -3.35 -4.12
C ILE A 69 21.07 -2.16 -3.34
N SER A 70 19.85 -2.27 -2.86
CA SER A 70 19.28 -1.29 -1.94
C SER A 70 18.54 -2.01 -0.81
N ALA A 71 18.68 -1.50 0.40
CA ALA A 71 17.90 -1.95 1.55
C ALA A 71 17.50 -0.73 2.40
N GLY A 72 16.34 -0.84 3.01
CA GLY A 72 15.82 0.20 3.88
C GLY A 72 14.60 -0.27 4.66
N ALA A 73 14.07 0.64 5.45
CA ALA A 73 12.82 0.42 6.17
C ALA A 73 12.04 1.73 6.30
N VAL A 74 10.73 1.61 6.32
CA VAL A 74 9.82 2.69 6.72
C VAL A 74 9.19 2.32 8.05
N LEU A 75 9.12 3.28 8.97
CA LEU A 75 8.36 3.18 10.20
C LEU A 75 6.98 3.78 9.93
N ILE A 76 5.93 2.98 9.95
CA ILE A 76 4.55 3.43 9.81
C ILE A 76 3.97 3.62 11.21
N ALA A 77 3.65 4.86 11.57
CA ALA A 77 3.12 5.24 12.87
C ALA A 77 1.71 5.85 12.73
N PRO A 78 0.65 5.02 12.56
CA PRO A 78 -0.71 5.49 12.45
C PRO A 78 -1.25 5.96 13.80
N ARG A 79 -2.11 6.97 13.76
CA ARG A 79 -2.82 7.51 14.92
C ARG A 79 -4.25 7.78 14.53
N SER A 80 -5.19 7.12 15.17
CA SER A 80 -6.62 7.33 14.95
C SER A 80 -7.35 7.66 16.24
N SER A 81 -8.39 8.45 16.12
CA SER A 81 -9.35 8.68 17.20
C SER A 81 -10.78 8.56 16.70
N PHE A 82 -11.65 8.15 17.58
CA PHE A 82 -13.08 8.04 17.38
C PHE A 82 -13.81 8.91 18.41
N ARG A 83 -14.79 9.69 17.98
CA ARG A 83 -15.65 10.49 18.84
C ARG A 83 -17.10 10.06 18.67
N GLY A 84 -17.67 9.54 19.73
CA GLY A 84 -19.06 9.04 19.71
C GLY A 84 -19.34 8.08 20.86
N PRO A 85 -20.48 7.33 20.77
CA PRO A 85 -21.47 7.35 19.67
C PRO A 85 -22.32 8.61 19.65
N LEU A 86 -22.44 9.23 18.48
CA LEU A 86 -23.27 10.41 18.29
C LEU A 86 -24.74 10.03 18.03
N PRO A 87 -25.73 10.82 18.46
CA PRO A 87 -25.61 12.07 19.25
C PRO A 87 -25.52 11.84 20.76
N ALA A 88 -25.59 10.59 21.24
CA ALA A 88 -25.71 10.25 22.65
C ALA A 88 -24.46 10.62 23.49
N SER A 89 -23.27 10.60 22.88
CA SER A 89 -22.01 10.89 23.53
C SER A 89 -21.07 11.65 22.58
N ASN A 90 -20.25 12.55 23.12
CA ASN A 90 -19.18 13.23 22.41
C ASN A 90 -17.80 12.84 22.97
N ARG A 91 -17.71 11.68 23.62
CA ARG A 91 -16.45 11.20 24.19
C ARG A 91 -15.49 10.79 23.10
N GLU A 92 -14.23 11.17 23.23
CA GLU A 92 -13.15 10.76 22.36
C GLU A 92 -12.48 9.49 22.90
N PHE A 93 -12.25 8.53 22.02
CA PHE A 93 -11.45 7.32 22.22
C PHE A 93 -10.29 7.36 21.25
N LYS A 94 -9.09 7.06 21.70
CA LYS A 94 -7.88 7.03 20.88
C LYS A 94 -7.44 5.59 20.70
N MET A 95 -6.99 5.28 19.49
CA MET A 95 -6.28 4.07 19.19
C MET A 95 -4.99 4.00 20.01
N GLU A 96 -4.61 2.82 20.47
CA GLU A 96 -3.32 2.58 21.12
C GLU A 96 -2.17 2.94 20.15
N GLU A 97 -1.06 3.41 20.70
CA GLU A 97 0.08 3.82 19.88
C GLU A 97 0.78 2.62 19.28
N GLN A 98 0.72 2.49 17.96
CA GLN A 98 1.38 1.43 17.22
C GLN A 98 2.47 2.00 16.32
N ASN A 99 3.51 1.19 16.09
CA ASN A 99 4.64 1.52 15.23
C ASN A 99 5.07 0.27 14.47
N PHE A 100 4.87 0.25 13.15
CA PHE A 100 5.20 -0.88 12.29
C PHE A 100 6.46 -0.59 11.49
N ILE A 101 7.46 -1.46 11.58
CA ILE A 101 8.66 -1.37 10.75
C ILE A 101 8.45 -2.25 9.52
N VAL A 102 8.41 -1.63 8.35
CA VAL A 102 8.24 -2.30 7.06
C VAL A 102 9.57 -2.26 6.29
N PRO A 103 10.33 -3.38 6.30
CA PRO A 103 11.59 -3.47 5.58
C PRO A 103 11.38 -3.64 4.08
N ASN A 104 12.37 -3.22 3.30
CA ASN A 104 12.46 -3.49 1.88
C ASN A 104 13.90 -3.83 1.47
N PHE A 105 14.02 -4.70 0.46
CA PHE A 105 15.29 -5.12 -0.10
C PHE A 105 15.15 -5.30 -1.62
N TYR A 106 16.15 -4.83 -2.35
CA TYR A 106 16.22 -4.90 -3.80
C TYR A 106 17.63 -5.25 -4.24
N ALA A 107 17.75 -6.10 -5.24
CA ALA A 107 19.00 -6.37 -5.93
C ALA A 107 18.76 -6.53 -7.43
N SER A 108 19.67 -6.04 -8.27
CA SER A 108 19.61 -6.26 -9.72
C SER A 108 21.02 -6.37 -10.30
N TYR A 109 21.12 -7.09 -11.43
CA TYR A 109 22.35 -7.26 -12.17
C TYR A 109 22.10 -7.11 -13.68
N GLY A 110 22.84 -6.22 -14.32
CA GLY A 110 22.88 -6.08 -15.77
C GLY A 110 23.57 -7.27 -16.41
N ILE A 111 22.81 -8.15 -17.07
CA ILE A 111 23.32 -9.37 -17.74
C ILE A 111 23.99 -8.98 -19.05
N THR A 112 23.35 -8.06 -19.79
CA THR A 112 23.88 -7.44 -21.01
C THR A 112 23.55 -5.94 -20.98
N GLU A 113 24.01 -5.18 -21.96
CA GLU A 113 23.66 -3.75 -22.10
C GLU A 113 22.14 -3.49 -22.20
N ASN A 114 21.36 -4.49 -22.63
CA ASN A 114 19.92 -4.36 -22.83
C ASN A 114 19.07 -5.23 -21.90
N LEU A 115 19.66 -6.19 -21.18
CA LEU A 115 18.96 -7.16 -20.34
C LEU A 115 19.43 -7.08 -18.89
N THR A 116 18.52 -6.80 -17.99
CA THR A 116 18.76 -6.75 -16.55
C THR A 116 17.77 -7.68 -15.83
N ALA A 117 18.25 -8.41 -14.85
CA ALA A 117 17.43 -9.20 -13.94
C ALA A 117 17.58 -8.67 -12.52
N GLY A 118 16.56 -8.87 -11.69
CA GLY A 118 16.58 -8.46 -10.30
C GLY A 118 15.61 -9.24 -9.44
N ILE A 119 15.67 -8.98 -8.14
CA ILE A 119 14.77 -9.51 -7.13
C ILE A 119 14.46 -8.42 -6.10
N ALA A 120 13.22 -8.42 -5.61
CA ALA A 120 12.78 -7.55 -4.52
C ALA A 120 12.14 -8.37 -3.41
N ILE A 121 12.25 -7.87 -2.16
CA ILE A 121 11.46 -8.33 -1.01
C ILE A 121 10.85 -7.09 -0.38
N TYR A 122 9.52 -7.06 -0.26
CA TYR A 122 8.76 -5.92 0.27
C TYR A 122 7.39 -6.38 0.79
N ALA A 123 6.72 -5.52 1.56
CA ALA A 123 5.35 -5.76 2.03
C ALA A 123 4.41 -4.72 1.40
N PRO A 124 3.66 -5.08 0.33
CA PRO A 124 2.80 -4.14 -0.38
C PRO A 124 1.41 -3.99 0.24
N PHE A 125 1.09 -4.80 1.23
CA PHE A 125 -0.17 -4.77 1.97
C PHE A 125 0.08 -4.96 3.45
N GLY A 126 -0.57 -4.11 4.24
CA GLY A 126 -0.50 -4.15 5.68
C GLY A 126 -1.58 -3.28 6.32
N LEU A 127 -2.04 -3.72 7.46
CA LEU A 127 -3.03 -3.05 8.29
C LEU A 127 -2.63 -3.23 9.73
N GLY A 128 -2.82 -2.20 10.55
CA GLY A 128 -2.68 -2.31 11.99
C GLY A 128 -3.56 -1.29 12.70
N SER A 129 -4.46 -1.78 13.53
CA SER A 129 -5.25 -0.95 14.44
C SER A 129 -5.44 -1.68 15.77
N GLU A 130 -5.34 -0.93 16.87
CA GLU A 130 -5.62 -1.44 18.21
C GLU A 130 -6.34 -0.37 19.02
N TRP A 131 -7.54 -0.71 19.48
CA TRP A 131 -8.42 0.18 20.23
C TRP A 131 -8.48 -0.25 21.69
N PRO A 132 -8.74 0.68 22.63
CA PRO A 132 -8.90 0.32 24.03
C PRO A 132 -10.02 -0.69 24.25
N VAL A 133 -9.83 -1.63 25.15
CA VAL A 133 -10.94 -2.50 25.59
C VAL A 133 -12.06 -1.62 26.16
N ARG A 134 -13.34 -1.98 25.84
CA ARG A 134 -14.56 -1.25 26.28
C ARG A 134 -14.76 0.12 25.64
N TRP A 135 -14.24 0.32 24.44
CA TRP A 135 -14.64 1.44 23.60
C TRP A 135 -15.94 1.11 22.81
N PRO A 136 -16.65 2.09 22.20
CA PRO A 136 -17.94 1.82 21.54
C PRO A 136 -17.93 0.80 20.40
N GLY A 137 -16.79 0.57 19.76
CA GLY A 137 -16.63 -0.37 18.65
C GLY A 137 -15.94 -1.69 19.01
N ASP A 138 -15.84 -2.05 20.30
CA ASP A 138 -15.12 -3.24 20.75
C ASP A 138 -15.74 -4.57 20.28
N GLU A 139 -17.03 -4.56 19.88
CA GLU A 139 -17.67 -5.73 19.23
C GLU A 139 -17.24 -5.90 17.77
N THR A 140 -16.80 -4.84 17.11
CA THR A 140 -16.30 -4.88 15.73
C THR A 140 -14.81 -5.16 15.72
N SER A 141 -14.02 -4.40 16.48
CA SER A 141 -12.57 -4.57 16.57
C SER A 141 -12.02 -3.98 17.86
N ILE A 142 -11.17 -4.74 18.52
CA ILE A 142 -10.19 -4.29 19.50
C ILE A 142 -8.83 -4.24 18.81
N LYS A 143 -8.41 -5.33 18.15
CA LYS A 143 -7.17 -5.40 17.37
C LYS A 143 -7.44 -5.96 15.99
N SER A 144 -6.82 -5.36 15.00
CA SER A 144 -6.81 -5.87 13.63
C SER A 144 -5.42 -5.66 13.06
N GLU A 145 -4.81 -6.73 12.55
CA GLU A 145 -3.49 -6.69 11.95
C GLU A 145 -3.46 -7.60 10.73
N LEU A 146 -2.85 -7.13 9.66
CA LEU A 146 -2.56 -7.89 8.44
C LEU A 146 -1.17 -7.50 7.98
N GLN A 147 -0.37 -8.47 7.62
CA GLN A 147 0.90 -8.28 6.93
C GLN A 147 1.07 -9.34 5.85
N VAL A 148 1.51 -8.93 4.66
CA VAL A 148 1.86 -9.88 3.58
C VAL A 148 3.18 -9.45 2.96
N ILE A 149 4.16 -10.36 2.94
CA ILE A 149 5.51 -10.14 2.40
C ILE A 149 5.63 -10.86 1.06
N PHE A 150 6.14 -10.14 0.07
CA PHE A 150 6.34 -10.63 -1.28
C PHE A 150 7.83 -10.76 -1.62
N ALA A 151 8.18 -11.83 -2.35
CA ALA A 151 9.37 -11.91 -3.18
C ALA A 151 8.97 -11.67 -4.63
N ASN A 152 9.72 -10.80 -5.34
CA ASN A 152 9.41 -10.42 -6.71
C ASN A 152 10.66 -10.49 -7.61
N PRO A 153 11.03 -11.67 -8.12
CA PRO A 153 11.98 -11.76 -9.22
C PRO A 153 11.41 -11.07 -10.47
N ALA A 154 12.26 -10.32 -11.18
CA ALA A 154 11.86 -9.55 -12.34
C ALA A 154 12.98 -9.49 -13.38
N VAL A 155 12.61 -9.29 -14.63
CA VAL A 155 13.51 -9.06 -15.75
C VAL A 155 13.04 -7.88 -16.58
N ALA A 156 13.97 -7.15 -17.19
CA ALA A 156 13.66 -6.06 -18.11
C ALA A 156 14.58 -6.06 -19.32
N TYR A 157 14.05 -5.59 -20.43
CA TYR A 157 14.75 -5.53 -21.69
C TYR A 157 14.53 -4.19 -22.41
N THR A 158 15.61 -3.56 -22.88
CA THR A 158 15.56 -2.41 -23.76
C THR A 158 15.43 -2.87 -25.21
N LEU A 159 14.33 -2.50 -25.87
CA LEU A 159 14.06 -2.88 -27.26
C LEU A 159 14.99 -2.13 -28.22
N PRO A 160 15.30 -2.73 -29.39
CA PRO A 160 15.98 -2.01 -30.47
C PRO A 160 15.20 -0.75 -30.88
N GLU A 161 15.87 0.28 -31.34
CA GLU A 161 15.23 1.51 -31.80
C GLU A 161 14.33 1.25 -33.02
N PHE A 162 13.07 1.69 -32.96
CA PHE A 162 12.09 1.59 -34.04
C PHE A 162 11.23 2.86 -34.23
N GLY A 163 11.82 4.03 -33.96
CA GLY A 163 11.22 5.33 -34.27
C GLY A 163 10.32 5.94 -33.19
N LEU A 164 10.11 5.24 -32.07
CA LEU A 164 9.38 5.76 -30.89
C LEU A 164 10.30 6.30 -29.77
N GLY A 165 11.61 6.42 -30.06
CA GLY A 165 12.64 6.67 -29.06
C GLY A 165 13.03 5.37 -28.32
N LYS A 166 13.55 5.50 -27.09
CA LYS A 166 13.91 4.36 -26.25
C LYS A 166 12.65 3.71 -25.68
N VAL A 167 12.47 2.42 -25.92
CA VAL A 167 11.37 1.63 -25.37
C VAL A 167 11.91 0.48 -24.54
N GLN A 168 11.39 0.34 -23.35
CA GLN A 168 11.80 -0.65 -22.36
C GLN A 168 10.58 -1.42 -21.87
N ILE A 169 10.72 -2.71 -21.69
CA ILE A 169 9.67 -3.59 -21.17
C ILE A 169 10.23 -4.37 -19.99
N GLY A 170 9.37 -4.71 -19.04
CA GLY A 170 9.77 -5.50 -17.88
C GLY A 170 8.60 -6.31 -17.36
N ALA A 171 8.92 -7.43 -16.72
CA ALA A 171 7.94 -8.28 -16.04
C ALA A 171 8.57 -8.96 -14.83
N GLY A 172 7.74 -9.24 -13.84
CA GLY A 172 8.13 -9.94 -12.62
C GLY A 172 7.05 -10.89 -12.12
N LEU A 173 7.47 -11.88 -11.38
CA LEU A 173 6.61 -12.82 -10.69
C LEU A 173 6.47 -12.34 -9.22
N GLN A 174 5.25 -12.13 -8.76
CA GLN A 174 4.97 -11.77 -7.39
C GLN A 174 4.59 -13.00 -6.59
N VAL A 175 5.37 -13.33 -5.58
CA VAL A 175 5.13 -14.50 -4.73
C VAL A 175 4.96 -14.02 -3.30
N ALA A 176 3.75 -14.13 -2.75
CA ALA A 176 3.54 -13.97 -1.30
C ALA A 176 4.23 -15.14 -0.60
N ILE A 177 5.28 -14.83 0.17
CA ILE A 177 6.14 -15.83 0.81
C ILE A 177 5.91 -15.95 2.31
N SER A 178 5.28 -14.95 2.92
CA SER A 178 4.90 -14.89 4.32
C SER A 178 3.73 -13.95 4.50
N GLY A 179 2.89 -14.21 5.46
CA GLY A 179 1.80 -13.33 5.85
C GLY A 179 1.17 -13.79 7.13
N SER A 180 0.59 -12.84 7.87
CA SER A 180 -0.19 -13.09 9.08
C SER A 180 -1.43 -12.21 9.12
N VAL A 181 -2.47 -12.71 9.74
CA VAL A 181 -3.70 -11.98 10.04
C VAL A 181 -4.05 -12.17 11.51
N GLN A 182 -4.42 -11.09 12.18
CA GLN A 182 -4.93 -11.12 13.55
C GLN A 182 -6.15 -10.23 13.67
N LEU A 183 -7.22 -10.77 14.27
CA LEU A 183 -8.42 -10.02 14.61
C LEU A 183 -8.79 -10.32 16.05
N SER A 184 -9.16 -9.31 16.82
CA SER A 184 -9.81 -9.53 18.11
C SER A 184 -10.96 -8.56 18.34
N ASN A 185 -12.00 -9.07 18.96
CA ASN A 185 -13.19 -8.32 19.32
C ASN A 185 -13.83 -8.87 20.60
N ARG A 186 -14.79 -8.12 21.13
CA ARG A 186 -15.52 -8.48 22.33
C ARG A 186 -16.92 -9.01 22.00
N VAL A 187 -17.36 -10.03 22.75
CA VAL A 187 -18.73 -10.55 22.65
C VAL A 187 -19.57 -10.07 23.84
N ARG A 188 -20.43 -9.07 23.63
CA ARG A 188 -21.24 -8.46 24.70
C ARG A 188 -22.42 -9.30 25.17
N SER A 189 -22.77 -10.35 24.44
CA SER A 189 -23.97 -11.18 24.75
C SER A 189 -23.84 -12.02 26.02
N PHE A 190 -22.66 -12.06 26.64
CA PHE A 190 -22.39 -12.81 27.85
C PHE A 190 -22.01 -11.87 28.98
N ALA A 191 -22.65 -12.02 30.15
CA ALA A 191 -22.48 -11.16 31.33
C ALA A 191 -21.14 -11.36 32.07
N VAL A 192 -20.10 -11.85 31.38
CA VAL A 192 -18.75 -12.07 31.94
C VAL A 192 -17.85 -10.90 31.56
N GLU A 193 -16.99 -10.47 32.46
CA GLU A 193 -15.96 -9.48 32.16
C GLU A 193 -14.86 -10.12 31.29
N ASP A 194 -14.33 -9.34 30.31
CA ASP A 194 -13.21 -9.72 29.44
C ASP A 194 -13.47 -10.96 28.54
N ASN A 195 -14.69 -11.07 28.00
CA ASN A 195 -15.09 -12.06 27.00
C ASN A 195 -14.58 -11.63 25.60
N LEU A 196 -13.40 -12.11 25.24
CA LEU A 196 -12.71 -11.77 24.00
C LEU A 196 -12.68 -12.97 23.06
N VAL A 197 -12.83 -12.69 21.77
CA VAL A 197 -12.50 -13.57 20.66
C VAL A 197 -11.21 -13.07 20.04
N GLY A 198 -10.21 -13.93 19.97
CA GLY A 198 -8.98 -13.73 19.21
C GLY A 198 -8.96 -14.71 18.02
N LEU A 199 -8.62 -14.23 16.85
CA LEU A 199 -8.44 -15.02 15.64
C LEU A 199 -7.06 -14.71 15.10
N GLU A 200 -6.20 -15.72 14.98
CA GLU A 200 -4.85 -15.58 14.48
C GLU A 200 -4.59 -16.62 13.40
N GLY A 201 -4.02 -16.20 12.28
CA GLY A 201 -3.70 -17.10 11.17
C GLY A 201 -2.47 -16.66 10.41
N ASP A 202 -1.77 -17.64 9.88
CA ASP A 202 -0.61 -17.46 9.02
C ASP A 202 -0.93 -17.85 7.56
N LEU A 203 -0.14 -17.36 6.62
CA LEU A 203 -0.25 -17.70 5.21
C LEU A 203 -0.12 -19.21 5.02
N LYS A 204 -1.19 -19.84 4.52
CA LYS A 204 -1.30 -21.29 4.34
C LYS A 204 -0.31 -21.82 3.30
N ASN A 205 -0.25 -21.14 2.14
CA ASN A 205 0.59 -21.50 1.01
C ASN A 205 1.10 -20.24 0.30
N PRO A 206 2.26 -20.29 -0.37
CA PRO A 206 2.69 -19.21 -1.24
C PRO A 206 1.63 -18.90 -2.30
N ALA A 207 1.26 -17.63 -2.44
CA ALA A 207 0.32 -17.17 -3.45
C ALA A 207 1.06 -16.40 -4.55
N VAL A 208 0.60 -16.51 -5.79
CA VAL A 208 1.34 -16.02 -6.95
C VAL A 208 0.53 -15.03 -7.75
N GLY A 209 1.18 -13.97 -8.17
CA GLY A 209 0.73 -12.98 -9.14
C GLY A 209 1.86 -12.56 -10.06
N PHE A 210 1.66 -11.50 -10.82
CA PHE A 210 2.68 -10.93 -11.69
C PHE A 210 2.59 -9.40 -11.74
N ASN A 211 3.69 -8.76 -12.11
CA ASN A 211 3.71 -7.37 -12.53
C ASN A 211 4.40 -7.24 -13.89
N ALA A 212 3.97 -6.26 -14.67
CA ALA A 212 4.54 -5.97 -15.98
C ALA A 212 4.52 -4.45 -16.19
N GLY A 213 5.47 -3.96 -16.98
CA GLY A 213 5.57 -2.53 -17.26
C GLY A 213 6.24 -2.22 -18.58
N ILE A 214 6.02 -0.98 -19.00
CA ILE A 214 6.64 -0.39 -20.19
C ILE A 214 7.07 1.04 -19.86
N LEU A 215 8.23 1.43 -20.41
CA LEU A 215 8.70 2.81 -20.45
C LEU A 215 8.94 3.20 -21.90
N ILE A 216 8.50 4.40 -22.26
CA ILE A 216 8.71 4.98 -23.60
C ILE A 216 9.33 6.36 -23.39
N SER A 217 10.56 6.58 -23.87
CA SER A 217 11.25 7.86 -23.85
C SER A 217 11.42 8.39 -25.28
N PRO A 218 10.41 9.13 -25.81
CA PRO A 218 10.46 9.68 -27.17
C PRO A 218 11.60 10.67 -27.37
N ILE A 219 11.97 11.37 -26.31
CA ILE A 219 13.09 12.31 -26.21
C ILE A 219 13.73 12.15 -24.83
N LYS A 220 14.97 12.66 -24.65
CA LYS A 220 15.73 12.53 -23.40
C LYS A 220 15.03 13.15 -22.18
N GLU A 221 14.21 14.17 -22.41
CA GLU A 221 13.57 14.98 -21.39
C GLU A 221 12.19 14.44 -20.97
N LEU A 222 11.64 13.47 -21.71
CA LEU A 222 10.28 12.95 -21.48
C LEU A 222 10.29 11.43 -21.45
N THR A 223 9.77 10.85 -20.37
CA THR A 223 9.49 9.41 -20.26
C THR A 223 8.02 9.20 -19.87
N LEU A 224 7.36 8.32 -20.59
CA LEU A 224 6.02 7.83 -20.29
C LEU A 224 6.15 6.44 -19.69
N GLY A 225 5.45 6.19 -18.59
CA GLY A 225 5.44 4.90 -17.90
C GLY A 225 4.03 4.32 -17.83
N PHE A 226 3.93 3.02 -18.01
CA PHE A 226 2.74 2.27 -17.65
C PHE A 226 3.14 0.96 -16.96
N THR A 227 2.47 0.63 -15.88
CA THR A 227 2.70 -0.64 -15.17
C THR A 227 1.38 -1.23 -14.70
N TYR A 228 1.33 -2.54 -14.63
CA TYR A 228 0.20 -3.33 -14.14
C TYR A 228 0.70 -4.38 -13.15
N ARG A 229 -0.07 -4.58 -12.10
CA ARG A 229 0.11 -5.61 -11.08
C ARG A 229 -1.18 -6.41 -10.98
N SER A 230 -1.11 -7.74 -11.08
CA SER A 230 -2.27 -8.62 -10.97
C SER A 230 -2.79 -8.68 -9.53
N SER A 231 -4.04 -9.07 -9.34
CA SER A 231 -4.52 -9.53 -8.04
C SER A 231 -3.75 -10.77 -7.56
N VAL A 232 -3.73 -10.95 -6.23
CA VAL A 232 -3.17 -12.15 -5.58
C VAL A 232 -4.13 -12.60 -4.49
N LYS A 233 -4.66 -13.81 -4.64
CA LYS A 233 -5.49 -14.42 -3.61
C LYS A 233 -4.59 -15.09 -2.57
N VAL A 234 -4.61 -14.59 -1.33
CA VAL A 234 -3.88 -15.14 -0.18
C VAL A 234 -4.84 -15.89 0.73
N GLU A 235 -4.45 -17.07 1.17
CA GLU A 235 -5.21 -17.92 2.07
C GLU A 235 -4.48 -18.00 3.42
N PHE A 236 -5.24 -17.82 4.51
CA PHE A 236 -4.75 -17.92 5.87
C PHE A 236 -5.43 -19.08 6.60
N GLU A 237 -4.68 -19.81 7.41
CA GLU A 237 -5.18 -20.80 8.36
C GLU A 237 -4.58 -20.54 9.74
N GLY A 238 -5.33 -20.86 10.77
CA GLY A 238 -4.91 -20.64 12.14
C GLY A 238 -5.95 -21.07 13.17
N ASP A 239 -5.95 -20.42 14.31
CA ASP A 239 -6.74 -20.82 15.46
C ASP A 239 -7.57 -19.66 16.02
N ALA A 240 -8.71 -20.02 16.65
CA ALA A 240 -9.53 -19.13 17.43
C ALA A 240 -9.25 -19.33 18.93
N ASP A 241 -9.03 -18.23 19.64
CA ASP A 241 -8.95 -18.18 21.10
C ASP A 241 -10.22 -17.51 21.69
N PHE A 242 -10.83 -18.21 22.64
CA PHE A 242 -12.10 -17.80 23.26
C PHE A 242 -11.91 -17.56 24.76
N ASN A 243 -11.50 -16.35 25.11
CA ASN A 243 -11.22 -15.98 26.49
C ASN A 243 -12.52 -15.73 27.29
N ASN A 244 -12.68 -16.41 28.42
CA ASN A 244 -13.83 -16.29 29.33
C ASN A 244 -15.22 -16.52 28.67
N LEU A 245 -15.27 -17.30 27.59
CA LEU A 245 -16.48 -17.60 26.86
C LEU A 245 -16.96 -19.03 27.16
N PRO A 246 -18.30 -19.29 27.16
CA PRO A 246 -18.83 -20.62 27.46
C PRO A 246 -18.42 -21.64 26.39
N ALA A 247 -17.74 -22.72 26.77
CA ALA A 247 -17.25 -23.75 25.85
C ALA A 247 -18.37 -24.44 25.00
N ALA A 248 -19.63 -24.41 25.45
CA ALA A 248 -20.75 -24.92 24.67
C ALA A 248 -21.09 -24.08 23.43
N ALA A 249 -20.72 -22.78 23.43
CA ALA A 249 -20.95 -21.85 22.31
C ALA A 249 -19.63 -21.47 21.61
N PHE A 250 -18.52 -21.71 22.26
CA PHE A 250 -17.16 -21.36 21.83
C PHE A 250 -16.22 -22.52 22.15
N PRO A 251 -16.18 -23.58 21.32
CA PRO A 251 -15.40 -24.78 21.59
C PRO A 251 -13.89 -24.46 21.48
N ALA A 252 -13.12 -24.96 22.44
CA ALA A 252 -11.65 -24.82 22.42
C ALA A 252 -11.03 -25.61 21.26
N GLY A 253 -9.93 -25.11 20.73
CA GLY A 253 -9.22 -25.72 19.61
C GLY A 253 -9.98 -25.61 18.29
N THR A 254 -10.77 -24.54 18.11
CA THR A 254 -11.43 -24.23 16.84
C THR A 254 -10.41 -23.67 15.85
N GLY A 255 -10.21 -24.38 14.75
CA GLY A 255 -9.41 -23.89 13.63
C GLY A 255 -10.18 -22.87 12.80
N ILE A 256 -9.45 -21.90 12.23
CA ILE A 256 -10.01 -20.88 11.35
C ILE A 256 -9.36 -20.91 9.97
N SER A 257 -10.10 -20.46 8.98
CA SER A 257 -9.57 -20.19 7.63
C SER A 257 -10.21 -18.94 7.05
N THR A 258 -9.42 -18.18 6.29
CA THR A 258 -9.94 -17.04 5.52
C THR A 258 -9.12 -16.85 4.25
N ASP A 259 -9.72 -16.26 3.23
CA ASP A 259 -9.01 -15.82 2.03
C ASP A 259 -9.26 -14.33 1.78
N ILE A 260 -8.22 -13.66 1.28
CA ILE A 260 -8.27 -12.24 0.92
C ILE A 260 -7.72 -12.10 -0.51
N GLU A 261 -8.52 -11.55 -1.42
CA GLU A 261 -8.04 -11.19 -2.74
C GLU A 261 -7.43 -9.78 -2.70
N LEU A 262 -6.10 -9.72 -2.68
CA LEU A 262 -5.35 -8.48 -2.77
C LEU A 262 -5.57 -7.86 -4.15
N PRO A 263 -5.90 -6.55 -4.25
CA PRO A 263 -6.38 -5.94 -5.47
C PRO A 263 -5.32 -5.87 -6.57
N PRO A 264 -5.72 -5.95 -7.84
CA PRO A 264 -4.87 -5.56 -8.96
C PRO A 264 -4.66 -4.05 -8.94
N SER A 265 -3.58 -3.57 -9.54
CA SER A 265 -3.35 -2.15 -9.72
C SER A 265 -2.69 -1.82 -11.04
N TRP A 266 -2.87 -0.60 -11.52
CA TRP A 266 -2.14 -0.06 -12.66
C TRP A 266 -1.76 1.40 -12.41
N VAL A 267 -0.66 1.80 -13.05
CA VAL A 267 -0.14 3.17 -12.96
C VAL A 267 0.13 3.68 -14.37
N ALA A 268 -0.31 4.90 -14.64
CA ALA A 268 0.12 5.68 -15.78
C ALA A 268 0.93 6.88 -15.27
N ALA A 269 2.12 7.05 -15.82
CA ALA A 269 3.11 8.00 -15.31
C ALA A 269 3.71 8.86 -16.41
N VAL A 270 4.04 10.09 -16.05
CA VAL A 270 4.77 11.03 -16.91
C VAL A 270 5.91 11.64 -16.13
N ASN A 271 7.13 11.40 -16.58
CA ASN A 271 8.34 12.02 -16.05
C ASN A 271 8.91 13.04 -17.03
N VAL A 272 9.29 14.20 -16.51
CA VAL A 272 9.90 15.30 -17.27
C VAL A 272 11.19 15.75 -16.61
N LYS A 273 12.28 15.66 -17.33
CA LYS A 273 13.55 16.30 -16.97
C LYS A 273 13.49 17.78 -17.36
N ILE A 274 13.26 18.65 -16.38
CA ILE A 274 13.05 20.10 -16.57
C ILE A 274 14.40 20.80 -16.79
N LEU A 275 15.41 20.42 -15.98
CA LEU A 275 16.80 20.84 -16.07
C LEU A 275 17.69 19.61 -15.94
N ASP A 276 18.98 19.76 -16.15
CA ASP A 276 19.92 18.64 -16.01
C ASP A 276 19.91 18.02 -14.60
N ASN A 277 19.57 18.82 -13.61
CA ASN A 277 19.50 18.44 -12.20
C ASN A 277 18.11 18.56 -11.58
N LEU A 278 17.06 18.83 -12.36
CA LEU A 278 15.69 18.94 -11.88
C LEU A 278 14.75 18.07 -12.70
N THR A 279 14.14 17.10 -12.04
CA THR A 279 13.15 16.18 -12.62
C THR A 279 11.84 16.28 -11.88
N ALA A 280 10.73 16.15 -12.58
CA ALA A 280 9.39 16.07 -12.00
C ALA A 280 8.62 14.89 -12.62
N GLU A 281 7.78 14.26 -11.81
CA GLU A 281 6.92 13.16 -12.22
C GLU A 281 5.50 13.35 -11.70
N VAL A 282 4.55 12.87 -12.47
CA VAL A 282 3.15 12.72 -12.05
C VAL A 282 2.69 11.32 -12.39
N ASP A 283 2.13 10.65 -11.38
CA ASP A 283 1.55 9.30 -11.49
C ASP A 283 0.05 9.35 -11.22
N TYR A 284 -0.70 8.62 -12.03
CA TYR A 284 -2.07 8.23 -11.76
C TYR A 284 -2.10 6.74 -11.46
N VAL A 285 -2.45 6.39 -10.23
CA VAL A 285 -2.48 5.01 -9.71
C VAL A 285 -3.93 4.60 -9.53
N CYS A 286 -4.29 3.40 -9.97
CA CYS A 286 -5.63 2.85 -9.77
C CYS A 286 -5.53 1.47 -9.12
N PHE A 287 -6.37 1.23 -8.10
CA PHE A 287 -6.48 -0.04 -7.39
C PHE A 287 -7.86 -0.66 -7.62
N GLY A 288 -7.90 -1.93 -7.93
CA GLY A 288 -9.10 -2.73 -8.16
C GLY A 288 -9.72 -3.26 -6.87
N TRP A 289 -9.99 -2.39 -5.88
CA TRP A 289 -10.50 -2.79 -4.57
C TRP A 289 -11.89 -3.45 -4.59
N SER A 290 -12.63 -3.34 -5.69
CA SER A 290 -13.90 -4.07 -5.86
C SER A 290 -13.74 -5.61 -5.78
N THR A 291 -12.52 -6.14 -5.78
CA THR A 291 -12.26 -7.55 -5.46
C THR A 291 -12.46 -7.88 -3.99
N PHE A 292 -12.39 -6.89 -3.09
CA PHE A 292 -12.63 -7.08 -1.65
C PHE A 292 -14.10 -6.79 -1.30
N ASP A 293 -14.96 -7.73 -1.68
CA ASP A 293 -16.42 -7.63 -1.52
C ASP A 293 -16.88 -8.05 -0.13
N GLN A 294 -16.26 -9.07 0.44
CA GLN A 294 -16.55 -9.57 1.79
C GLN A 294 -15.30 -10.12 2.48
N LEU A 295 -15.33 -10.12 3.81
CA LEU A 295 -14.40 -10.88 4.64
C LEU A 295 -15.16 -12.05 5.25
N ALA A 296 -14.84 -13.27 4.85
CA ALA A 296 -15.43 -14.50 5.35
C ALA A 296 -14.40 -15.29 6.15
N ILE A 297 -14.71 -15.59 7.41
CA ILE A 297 -13.87 -16.41 8.29
C ILE A 297 -14.61 -17.71 8.55
N GLY A 298 -14.05 -18.80 8.03
CA GLY A 298 -14.56 -20.17 8.23
C GLY A 298 -14.06 -20.76 9.54
N PHE A 299 -14.89 -21.57 10.19
CA PHE A 299 -14.56 -22.32 11.39
C PHE A 299 -14.66 -23.82 11.08
N ASP A 300 -13.74 -24.63 11.57
CA ASP A 300 -13.76 -26.10 11.43
C ASP A 300 -14.72 -26.76 12.42
N GLN A 301 -15.21 -26.01 13.41
CA GLN A 301 -16.23 -26.41 14.37
C GLN A 301 -17.38 -25.39 14.34
N THR A 302 -18.58 -25.82 14.76
CA THR A 302 -19.72 -24.92 14.86
C THR A 302 -19.54 -23.95 16.03
N VAL A 303 -19.50 -22.64 15.74
CA VAL A 303 -19.42 -21.54 16.71
C VAL A 303 -20.69 -20.67 16.56
N PRO A 304 -21.86 -21.08 17.10
CA PRO A 304 -23.13 -20.45 16.78
C PRO A 304 -23.21 -18.95 17.04
N ALA A 305 -22.42 -18.46 18.00
CA ALA A 305 -22.41 -17.04 18.37
C ALA A 305 -21.65 -16.15 17.38
N LEU A 306 -20.83 -16.72 16.47
CA LEU A 306 -20.04 -16.00 15.49
C LEU A 306 -20.51 -16.20 14.05
N VAL A 307 -21.35 -17.21 13.82
CA VAL A 307 -21.82 -17.53 12.47
C VAL A 307 -22.81 -16.46 11.99
N SER A 308 -22.56 -15.95 10.79
CA SER A 308 -23.42 -14.97 10.14
C SER A 308 -24.67 -15.63 9.52
N PRO A 309 -25.82 -14.94 9.48
CA PRO A 309 -27.01 -15.41 8.73
C PRO A 309 -26.72 -15.62 7.22
N GLN A 310 -25.70 -14.97 6.69
CA GLN A 310 -25.23 -15.07 5.30
C GLN A 310 -24.32 -16.29 5.05
N SER A 311 -23.95 -17.04 6.11
CA SER A 311 -23.10 -18.23 5.97
C SER A 311 -23.81 -19.34 5.18
N PRO A 312 -23.28 -19.79 4.03
CA PRO A 312 -23.94 -20.81 3.21
C PRO A 312 -24.05 -22.18 3.88
N ASP A 313 -23.09 -22.50 4.75
CA ASP A 313 -22.93 -23.80 5.43
C ASP A 313 -23.17 -23.72 6.95
N GLY A 314 -23.43 -22.50 7.47
CA GLY A 314 -23.58 -22.29 8.92
C GLY A 314 -22.28 -22.41 9.71
N GLN A 315 -21.13 -22.21 9.07
CA GLN A 315 -19.79 -22.30 9.68
C GLN A 315 -18.91 -21.07 9.44
N GLN A 316 -19.50 -19.96 8.95
CA GLN A 316 -18.72 -18.77 8.60
C GLN A 316 -19.22 -17.51 9.30
N SER A 317 -18.28 -16.68 9.74
CA SER A 317 -18.51 -15.26 10.03
C SER A 317 -18.28 -14.45 8.76
N VAL A 318 -19.31 -13.82 8.23
CA VAL A 318 -19.25 -13.05 6.99
C VAL A 318 -19.49 -11.57 7.28
N SER A 319 -18.56 -10.72 6.86
CA SER A 319 -18.65 -9.27 6.98
C SER A 319 -18.63 -8.64 5.59
N ASP A 320 -19.67 -7.91 5.24
CA ASP A 320 -19.78 -7.13 4.00
C ASP A 320 -18.69 -6.05 3.96
N ARG A 321 -17.93 -5.98 2.87
CA ARG A 321 -16.92 -4.94 2.59
C ARG A 321 -17.37 -4.06 1.45
N SER A 322 -17.81 -4.66 0.34
CA SER A 322 -18.32 -3.97 -0.86
C SER A 322 -17.42 -2.80 -1.28
N TYR A 323 -16.08 -2.96 -1.23
CA TYR A 323 -15.15 -1.88 -1.52
C TYR A 323 -15.27 -1.41 -2.97
N ASN A 324 -15.06 -0.12 -3.18
CA ASN A 324 -15.01 0.49 -4.51
C ASN A 324 -13.59 0.48 -5.07
N ASN A 325 -13.45 0.52 -6.39
CA ASN A 325 -12.15 0.76 -7.00
C ASN A 325 -11.61 2.13 -6.62
N ALA A 326 -10.29 2.28 -6.60
CA ALA A 326 -9.58 3.35 -5.94
C ALA A 326 -8.53 4.00 -6.82
N PHE A 327 -8.26 5.32 -6.71
CA PHE A 327 -7.12 5.94 -7.37
C PHE A 327 -6.34 6.90 -6.46
N GLN A 328 -5.08 7.12 -6.83
CA GLN A 328 -4.24 8.17 -6.28
C GLN A 328 -3.68 9.02 -7.40
N ILE A 329 -3.53 10.31 -7.15
CA ILE A 329 -2.72 11.20 -7.99
C ILE A 329 -1.53 11.62 -7.15
N ARG A 330 -0.33 11.38 -7.67
CA ARG A 330 0.94 11.68 -7.03
C ARG A 330 1.77 12.61 -7.89
N GLY A 331 2.42 13.55 -7.26
CA GLY A 331 3.41 14.41 -7.91
C GLY A 331 4.68 14.43 -7.08
N GLY A 332 5.82 14.24 -7.74
CA GLY A 332 7.13 14.26 -7.12
C GLY A 332 8.13 15.10 -7.89
N VAL A 333 9.08 15.69 -7.16
CA VAL A 333 10.21 16.42 -7.74
C VAL A 333 11.51 15.96 -7.11
N GLU A 334 12.55 15.86 -7.92
CA GLU A 334 13.91 15.59 -7.48
C GLU A 334 14.84 16.70 -7.99
N TYR A 335 15.66 17.24 -7.09
CA TYR A 335 16.70 18.19 -7.39
C TYR A 335 18.06 17.64 -6.95
N SER A 336 18.90 17.23 -7.92
CA SER A 336 20.23 16.69 -7.69
C SER A 336 21.26 17.81 -7.55
N GLU A 337 22.38 17.53 -6.86
CA GLU A 337 23.50 18.48 -6.68
C GLU A 337 23.04 19.80 -6.04
N PHE A 338 22.20 19.74 -5.02
CA PHE A 338 21.65 20.93 -4.34
C PHE A 338 22.71 21.66 -3.52
N GLY A 339 23.53 22.46 -4.18
CA GLY A 339 24.55 23.28 -3.55
C GLY A 339 25.72 22.53 -2.88
N VAL A 340 25.58 21.22 -2.75
CA VAL A 340 26.58 20.29 -2.19
C VAL A 340 26.70 19.11 -3.14
N HIS A 341 27.94 18.79 -3.53
CA HIS A 341 28.19 17.63 -4.38
C HIS A 341 27.68 16.33 -3.73
N GLY A 342 26.95 15.52 -4.48
CA GLY A 342 26.34 14.26 -4.00
C GLY A 342 25.05 14.43 -3.19
N LEU A 343 24.56 15.65 -2.92
CA LEU A 343 23.29 15.86 -2.22
C LEU A 343 22.16 15.98 -3.21
N THR A 344 21.18 15.11 -3.08
CA THR A 344 19.89 15.14 -3.82
C THR A 344 18.75 15.38 -2.84
N LEU A 345 17.86 16.33 -3.16
CA LEU A 345 16.65 16.62 -2.39
C LEU A 345 15.40 16.22 -3.17
N ARG A 346 14.35 15.82 -2.46
CA ARG A 346 13.08 15.40 -3.03
C ARG A 346 11.92 15.98 -2.26
N GLY A 347 10.79 16.14 -2.97
CA GLY A 347 9.52 16.51 -2.38
C GLY A 347 8.39 15.85 -3.15
N GLY A 348 7.30 15.52 -2.46
CA GLY A 348 6.14 14.91 -3.08
C GLY A 348 4.84 15.34 -2.42
N LEU A 349 3.78 15.29 -3.23
CA LEU A 349 2.39 15.54 -2.83
C LEU A 349 1.52 14.45 -3.43
N ALA A 350 0.53 13.96 -2.67
CA ALA A 350 -0.48 13.07 -3.21
C ALA A 350 -1.87 13.40 -2.66
N TYR A 351 -2.85 13.14 -3.48
CA TYR A 351 -4.23 12.97 -3.06
C TYR A 351 -4.60 11.51 -3.25
N ASP A 352 -5.12 10.93 -2.19
CA ASP A 352 -5.45 9.53 -2.07
C ASP A 352 -6.88 9.40 -1.54
N GLU A 353 -7.75 8.76 -2.29
CA GLU A 353 -9.16 8.63 -1.98
C GLU A 353 -9.49 7.22 -1.47
N ASN A 354 -10.44 7.09 -0.58
CA ASN A 354 -10.67 5.84 0.13
C ASN A 354 -11.62 4.86 -0.60
N PRO A 355 -11.39 3.52 -0.57
CA PRO A 355 -12.26 2.53 -1.19
C PRO A 355 -13.48 2.15 -0.34
N VAL A 356 -13.49 2.49 0.96
CA VAL A 356 -14.48 1.99 1.92
C VAL A 356 -15.80 2.76 1.77
N PRO A 357 -16.94 2.11 1.43
CA PRO A 357 -18.24 2.77 1.42
C PRO A 357 -18.67 3.23 2.83
N ASP A 358 -19.46 4.30 2.92
CA ASP A 358 -19.95 4.80 4.20
C ASP A 358 -20.75 3.74 4.97
N ARG A 359 -21.49 2.89 4.25
CA ARG A 359 -22.29 1.82 4.83
C ARG A 359 -21.46 0.74 5.52
N THR A 360 -20.28 0.41 5.00
CA THR A 360 -19.42 -0.67 5.51
C THR A 360 -18.21 -0.15 6.28
N LEU A 361 -18.16 1.15 6.55
CA LEU A 361 -17.11 1.78 7.36
C LEU A 361 -17.12 1.22 8.78
N ASP A 362 -15.99 0.67 9.22
CA ASP A 362 -15.84 0.12 10.57
C ASP A 362 -14.49 0.50 11.20
N SER A 363 -14.25 -0.04 12.38
CA SER A 363 -13.04 0.22 13.15
C SER A 363 -11.85 -0.66 12.78
N ILE A 364 -12.05 -1.66 11.95
CA ILE A 364 -10.96 -2.49 11.42
C ILE A 364 -10.11 -1.64 10.50
N ILE A 365 -10.79 -0.91 9.58
CA ILE A 365 -10.16 0.02 8.63
C ILE A 365 -10.98 1.31 8.62
N PRO A 366 -10.76 2.24 9.56
CA PRO A 366 -11.46 3.52 9.58
C PRO A 366 -10.86 4.47 8.51
N ASP A 367 -10.89 4.04 7.25
CA ASP A 367 -10.26 4.74 6.14
C ASP A 367 -11.06 5.97 5.70
N SER A 368 -10.39 6.91 5.07
CA SER A 368 -10.93 8.17 4.57
C SER A 368 -10.00 8.72 3.51
N ASP A 369 -10.50 9.55 2.63
CA ASP A 369 -9.66 10.33 1.73
C ASP A 369 -8.53 11.01 2.48
N ARG A 370 -7.34 11.05 1.88
CA ARG A 370 -6.18 11.63 2.53
C ARG A 370 -5.31 12.46 1.60
N PHE A 371 -4.64 13.42 2.19
CA PHE A 371 -3.55 14.16 1.58
C PHE A 371 -2.24 13.69 2.18
N GLU A 372 -1.26 13.53 1.32
CA GLU A 372 0.06 13.07 1.70
C GLU A 372 1.12 14.06 1.25
N PHE A 373 2.14 14.24 2.08
CA PHE A 373 3.25 15.17 1.86
C PHE A 373 4.53 14.44 2.17
N SER A 374 5.53 14.56 1.29
CA SER A 374 6.84 13.99 1.56
C SER A 374 7.98 14.96 1.34
N VAL A 375 9.06 14.71 2.08
CA VAL A 375 10.37 15.26 1.84
C VAL A 375 11.39 14.13 1.93
N GLY A 376 12.45 14.21 1.12
CA GLY A 376 13.51 13.22 1.13
C GLY A 376 14.86 13.81 0.75
N ALA A 377 15.91 13.12 1.16
CA ALA A 377 17.26 13.44 0.81
C ALA A 377 18.08 12.17 0.55
N SER A 378 18.98 12.22 -0.41
CA SER A 378 20.03 11.22 -0.60
C SER A 378 21.38 11.90 -0.55
N TYR A 379 22.37 11.23 0.02
CA TYR A 379 23.74 11.68 0.01
C TYR A 379 24.68 10.57 -0.48
N ASP A 380 25.37 10.86 -1.58
CA ASP A 380 26.41 9.98 -2.15
C ASP A 380 27.68 10.08 -1.29
N VAL A 381 27.82 9.13 -0.33
CA VAL A 381 29.01 9.05 0.54
C VAL A 381 30.26 8.72 -0.27
N THR A 382 30.07 7.90 -1.30
CA THR A 382 31.05 7.57 -2.34
C THR A 382 30.32 7.47 -3.70
N PRO A 383 31.01 7.43 -4.85
CA PRO A 383 30.37 7.20 -6.14
C PRO A 383 29.52 5.91 -6.19
N ASN A 384 29.79 4.96 -5.31
CA ASN A 384 29.16 3.64 -5.28
C ASN A 384 28.21 3.43 -4.12
N PHE A 385 28.18 4.33 -3.14
CA PHE A 385 27.37 4.15 -1.92
C PHE A 385 26.64 5.43 -1.54
N ALA A 386 25.32 5.35 -1.45
CA ALA A 386 24.44 6.43 -1.03
C ALA A 386 23.61 6.04 0.21
N ILE A 387 23.28 7.04 1.01
CA ILE A 387 22.33 6.96 2.11
C ILE A 387 21.10 7.76 1.73
N ASP A 388 19.92 7.16 1.93
CA ASP A 388 18.63 7.76 1.64
C ASP A 388 17.83 7.93 2.95
N ALA A 389 17.21 9.10 3.11
CA ALA A 389 16.27 9.37 4.19
C ALA A 389 15.03 10.06 3.62
N ALA A 390 13.85 9.69 4.11
CA ALA A 390 12.61 10.36 3.73
C ALA A 390 11.64 10.40 4.92
N TYR A 391 10.69 11.32 4.83
CA TYR A 391 9.60 11.46 5.77
C TYR A 391 8.31 11.73 5.00
N ILE A 392 7.27 10.96 5.29
CA ILE A 392 5.92 11.15 4.76
C ILE A 392 5.00 11.51 5.92
N TYR A 393 4.17 12.52 5.73
CA TYR A 393 3.05 12.87 6.59
C TYR A 393 1.75 12.60 5.86
N VAL A 394 0.91 11.75 6.45
CA VAL A 394 -0.41 11.39 5.93
C VAL A 394 -1.47 12.06 6.79
N ARG A 395 -2.41 12.78 6.16
CA ARG A 395 -3.54 13.42 6.81
C ARG A 395 -4.83 12.98 6.17
N ALA A 396 -5.58 12.11 6.83
CA ALA A 396 -6.92 11.72 6.42
C ALA A 396 -7.93 12.83 6.69
N LYS A 397 -8.95 12.96 5.83
CA LYS A 397 -10.12 13.77 6.10
C LYS A 397 -10.88 13.19 7.29
N GLN A 398 -11.50 14.03 8.08
CA GLN A 398 -12.42 13.59 9.13
C GLN A 398 -13.60 12.86 8.47
N ARG A 399 -13.96 11.68 9.00
CA ARG A 399 -15.04 10.87 8.43
C ARG A 399 -16.12 10.54 9.44
N ASP A 400 -17.36 10.84 9.04
CA ASP A 400 -18.56 10.50 9.78
C ASP A 400 -18.99 9.05 9.45
N SER A 401 -19.34 8.27 10.47
CA SER A 401 -19.81 6.90 10.33
C SER A 401 -21.30 6.73 10.69
N GLN A 402 -22.12 7.78 10.60
CA GLN A 402 -23.53 7.70 10.95
C GLN A 402 -24.34 6.80 10.00
N GLU A 403 -23.90 6.65 8.75
CA GLU A 403 -24.53 5.75 7.77
C GLU A 403 -24.01 4.31 7.86
N SER A 404 -22.99 4.06 8.68
CA SER A 404 -22.42 2.73 8.85
C SER A 404 -23.38 1.78 9.57
N VAL A 405 -23.47 0.55 9.05
CA VAL A 405 -24.13 -0.60 9.69
C VAL A 405 -23.11 -1.61 10.21
N ALA A 406 -21.82 -1.40 9.94
CA ALA A 406 -20.73 -2.31 10.25
C ALA A 406 -19.95 -1.93 11.53
N GLY A 407 -20.04 -0.67 11.97
CA GLY A 407 -19.28 -0.15 13.09
C GLY A 407 -20.04 0.86 13.96
N PRO A 408 -19.37 1.40 14.98
CA PRO A 408 -19.98 2.40 15.85
C PRO A 408 -20.23 3.71 15.11
N GLN A 409 -21.36 4.36 15.38
CA GLN A 409 -21.73 5.64 14.78
C GLN A 409 -21.02 6.80 15.49
N GLY A 410 -20.24 7.56 14.73
CA GLY A 410 -19.47 8.67 15.27
C GLY A 410 -18.55 9.27 14.21
N VAL A 411 -17.43 9.83 14.66
CA VAL A 411 -16.50 10.53 13.78
C VAL A 411 -15.10 10.02 13.99
N TYR A 412 -14.48 9.52 12.91
CA TYR A 412 -13.07 9.13 12.88
C TYR A 412 -12.17 10.27 12.43
N ASN A 413 -10.98 10.32 13.00
CA ASN A 413 -9.93 11.27 12.62
C ASN A 413 -8.58 10.55 12.67
N THR A 414 -7.89 10.49 11.52
CA THR A 414 -6.67 9.69 11.32
C THR A 414 -5.55 10.53 10.72
N PHE A 415 -4.32 10.27 11.18
CA PHE A 415 -3.08 10.73 10.56
C PHE A 415 -1.98 9.69 10.76
N ALA A 416 -0.91 9.78 9.97
CA ALA A 416 0.25 8.92 10.16
C ALA A 416 1.56 9.68 9.87
N ASN A 417 2.64 9.22 10.55
CA ASN A 417 4.00 9.70 10.34
C ASN A 417 4.85 8.52 9.87
N LEU A 418 5.57 8.68 8.75
CA LEU A 418 6.33 7.62 8.12
C LEU A 418 7.78 8.05 7.86
N PRO A 419 8.64 8.14 8.88
CA PRO A 419 10.07 8.29 8.66
C PRO A 419 10.66 7.01 8.06
N SER A 420 11.62 7.18 7.16
CA SER A 420 12.29 6.06 6.50
C SER A 420 13.78 6.32 6.30
N LEU A 421 14.56 5.24 6.37
CA LEU A 421 16.01 5.25 6.20
C LEU A 421 16.45 4.04 5.37
N GLY A 422 17.41 4.25 4.49
CA GLY A 422 17.93 3.19 3.63
C GLY A 422 19.29 3.53 3.05
N PHE A 423 19.81 2.60 2.29
CA PHE A 423 21.05 2.75 1.56
C PHE A 423 21.00 2.10 0.18
N THR A 424 21.84 2.58 -0.71
CA THR A 424 21.99 2.06 -2.06
C THR A 424 23.48 1.85 -2.37
N LEU A 425 23.81 0.66 -2.89
CA LEU A 425 25.14 0.27 -3.37
C LEU A 425 25.07 0.02 -4.88
N LYS A 426 26.07 0.55 -5.62
CA LYS A 426 26.23 0.38 -7.08
C LYS A 426 27.64 -0.11 -7.38
N ILE A 427 27.79 -1.21 -8.10
CA ILE A 427 29.09 -1.85 -8.43
C ILE A 427 29.15 -2.18 -9.90
#